data_25e043ac810b94f0d7467cbad81e39da
#
_entry.id   25e043ac810b94f0d7467cbad81e39da
#
_cell.length_a   1.000
_cell.length_b   1.000
_cell.length_c   1.000
_cell.angle_alpha   90.00
_cell.angle_beta   90.00
_cell.angle_gamma   90.00
#
_symmetry.space_group_name_H-M   'P 1'
#
loop_
_entity.id
_entity.type
_entity.pdbx_description
1 polymer ?
#
loop_
_entity_poly.entity_id
_entity_poly.type
_entity_poly.pdbx_seq_one_letter_code
_entity_poly.pdbx_strand_id
1 'polypeptide(L)'
;MMLGTLIALANIIFDRKMNPKQWILTAVIGLLLLVDSLPTGNHELFYLFIIIWSCRNLEKRALMKYIFGIVLIMTLLTGYLTCLGIVKNDVFILNETRVRYGLGYNVWSILPFQFLALCFMYLYLTQKRVYIWKIGAMIVMAFAIGEVTDTSSSSMLTALGLLCLYATQFVHIKKWIKLKWLMWVPEILAGFSIMATFLYMRGNSFFVRLNAVLHYRFLYQAIGFNDFGIGLFANPEYETSTDPETYFGIDNNYINLLIAWGIVALIVILFVYSYLIKYCIRMENIKSVSYTHLRAHETLAN
;
A
#
# COMPACT_ATOMS: atom_id res chain seq x y z
N MET A 1 -8.04 17.98 -6.57
CA MET A 1 -6.66 17.44 -6.69
C MET A 1 -5.65 18.48 -7.14
N MET A 2 -5.86 19.22 -8.22
CA MET A 2 -4.93 20.22 -8.77
C MET A 2 -4.43 21.27 -7.77
N LEU A 3 -5.30 21.91 -6.97
CA LEU A 3 -4.90 22.94 -6.01
C LEU A 3 -3.91 22.39 -4.94
N GLY A 4 -4.18 21.20 -4.42
CA GLY A 4 -3.29 20.55 -3.44
C GLY A 4 -1.90 20.25 -4.03
N THR A 5 -1.86 19.81 -5.29
CA THR A 5 -0.60 19.55 -6.00
C THR A 5 0.18 20.82 -6.28
N LEU A 6 -0.49 21.92 -6.63
CA LEU A 6 0.16 23.23 -6.81
C LEU A 6 0.78 23.74 -5.51
N ILE A 7 0.06 23.63 -4.39
CA ILE A 7 0.58 23.99 -3.06
C ILE A 7 1.79 23.11 -2.70
N ALA A 8 1.69 21.81 -2.94
CA ALA A 8 2.77 20.87 -2.69
C ALA A 8 4.01 21.17 -3.53
N LEU A 9 3.82 21.52 -4.80
CA LEU A 9 4.89 21.87 -5.72
C LEU A 9 5.56 23.19 -5.32
N ALA A 10 4.77 24.18 -4.92
CA ALA A 10 5.29 25.43 -4.36
C ALA A 10 6.14 25.16 -3.10
N ASN A 11 5.66 24.30 -2.19
CA ASN A 11 6.42 23.91 -0.99
C ASN A 11 7.77 23.26 -1.34
N ILE A 12 7.82 22.44 -2.39
CA ILE A 12 9.08 21.83 -2.88
C ILE A 12 10.01 22.89 -3.43
N ILE A 13 9.51 23.79 -4.29
CA ILE A 13 10.30 24.82 -4.98
C ILE A 13 10.91 25.81 -3.97
N PHE A 14 10.15 26.20 -2.97
CA PHE A 14 10.61 27.15 -1.95
C PHE A 14 11.37 26.52 -0.79
N ASP A 15 11.60 25.20 -0.81
CA ASP A 15 12.33 24.51 0.26
C ASP A 15 13.84 24.76 0.20
N ARG A 16 14.29 25.70 1.01
CA ARG A 16 15.72 26.06 1.16
C ARG A 16 16.59 24.98 1.80
N LYS A 17 16.00 23.92 2.35
CA LYS A 17 16.73 22.83 3.04
C LYS A 17 17.17 21.70 2.10
N MET A 18 16.78 21.73 0.84
CA MET A 18 17.20 20.74 -0.14
C MET A 18 18.64 20.97 -0.60
N ASN A 19 19.42 19.90 -0.58
CA ASN A 19 20.72 19.90 -1.21
C ASN A 19 20.60 19.63 -2.74
N PRO A 20 21.61 19.99 -3.55
CA PRO A 20 21.55 19.82 -5.01
C PRO A 20 21.27 18.38 -5.45
N LYS A 21 21.80 17.36 -4.73
CA LYS A 21 21.57 15.95 -5.05
C LYS A 21 20.10 15.55 -4.86
N GLN A 22 19.44 16.08 -3.82
CA GLN A 22 18.02 15.86 -3.59
C GLN A 22 17.17 16.53 -4.66
N TRP A 23 17.54 17.75 -5.09
CA TRP A 23 16.89 18.45 -6.20
C TRP A 23 16.95 17.64 -7.49
N ILE A 24 18.13 17.16 -7.87
CA ILE A 24 18.31 16.33 -9.06
C ILE A 24 17.48 15.06 -8.97
N LEU A 25 17.54 14.36 -7.84
CA LEU A 25 16.76 13.13 -7.65
C LEU A 25 15.25 13.39 -7.75
N THR A 26 14.76 14.45 -7.11
CA THR A 26 13.34 14.85 -7.17
C THR A 26 12.92 15.18 -8.59
N ALA A 27 13.71 15.96 -9.30
CA ALA A 27 13.43 16.36 -10.67
C ALA A 27 13.42 15.15 -11.62
N VAL A 28 14.39 14.24 -11.48
CA VAL A 28 14.48 13.03 -12.32
C VAL A 28 13.28 12.11 -12.06
N ILE A 29 12.96 11.80 -10.81
CA ILE A 29 11.83 10.92 -10.49
C ILE A 29 10.51 11.59 -10.92
N GLY A 30 10.33 12.88 -10.62
CA GLY A 30 9.14 13.62 -11.00
C GLY A 30 8.95 13.68 -12.51
N LEU A 31 10.03 13.92 -13.28
CA LEU A 31 10.00 13.93 -14.74
C LEU A 31 9.67 12.53 -15.31
N LEU A 32 10.27 11.47 -14.76
CA LEU A 32 9.98 10.10 -15.19
C LEU A 32 8.50 9.76 -14.99
N LEU A 33 7.93 10.05 -13.82
CA LEU A 33 6.51 9.79 -13.54
C LEU A 33 5.58 10.69 -14.35
N LEU A 34 5.99 11.94 -14.67
CA LEU A 34 5.22 12.80 -15.54
C LEU A 34 5.20 12.24 -16.98
N VAL A 35 6.37 11.89 -17.52
CA VAL A 35 6.48 11.30 -18.87
C VAL A 35 5.72 9.97 -18.94
N ASP A 36 5.79 9.15 -17.88
CA ASP A 36 5.06 7.89 -17.77
C ASP A 36 3.54 8.09 -17.87
N SER A 37 3.03 9.17 -17.33
CA SER A 37 1.59 9.47 -17.31
C SER A 37 1.04 10.12 -18.61
N LEU A 38 1.91 10.56 -19.52
CA LEU A 38 1.46 11.25 -20.73
C LEU A 38 0.57 10.38 -21.66
N PRO A 39 0.87 9.10 -21.90
CA PRO A 39 0.05 8.28 -22.80
C PRO A 39 -1.39 8.09 -22.33
N THR A 40 -1.61 8.01 -21.02
CA THR A 40 -2.94 7.76 -20.41
C THR A 40 -3.66 9.02 -20.01
N GLY A 41 -2.96 10.15 -19.87
CA GLY A 41 -3.49 11.36 -19.21
C GLY A 41 -3.77 11.17 -17.72
N ASN A 42 -3.44 10.01 -17.14
CA ASN A 42 -3.62 9.73 -15.72
C ASN A 42 -2.36 10.08 -14.93
N HIS A 43 -2.38 11.22 -14.25
CA HIS A 43 -1.25 11.76 -13.50
C HIS A 43 -1.26 11.40 -12.01
N GLU A 44 -1.95 10.35 -11.60
CA GLU A 44 -2.11 10.00 -10.17
C GLU A 44 -0.78 9.71 -9.48
N LEU A 45 0.10 8.90 -10.09
CA LEU A 45 1.42 8.59 -9.52
C LEU A 45 2.30 9.85 -9.40
N PHE A 46 2.27 10.72 -10.40
CA PHE A 46 2.98 11.99 -10.35
C PHE A 46 2.45 12.89 -9.21
N TYR A 47 1.13 13.04 -9.09
CA TYR A 47 0.53 13.84 -8.01
C TYR A 47 0.84 13.25 -6.63
N LEU A 48 0.77 11.94 -6.49
CA LEU A 48 1.11 11.24 -5.25
C LEU A 48 2.57 11.47 -4.86
N PHE A 49 3.49 11.38 -5.82
CA PHE A 49 4.90 11.66 -5.60
C PHE A 49 5.12 13.10 -5.10
N ILE A 50 4.53 14.09 -5.76
CA ILE A 50 4.65 15.50 -5.37
C ILE A 50 4.12 15.74 -3.95
N ILE A 51 2.96 15.17 -3.60
CA ILE A 51 2.37 15.30 -2.26
C ILE A 51 3.28 14.66 -1.21
N ILE A 52 3.71 13.42 -1.42
CA ILE A 52 4.58 12.69 -0.47
C ILE A 52 5.90 13.45 -0.30
N TRP A 53 6.49 13.92 -1.39
CA TRP A 53 7.77 14.65 -1.34
C TRP A 53 7.65 15.99 -0.63
N SER A 54 6.54 16.69 -0.80
CA SER A 54 6.30 17.97 -0.09
C SER A 54 6.17 17.78 1.43
N CYS A 55 5.72 16.60 1.88
CA CYS A 55 5.56 16.25 3.28
C CYS A 55 6.87 15.80 3.97
N ARG A 56 8.00 15.69 3.26
CA ARG A 56 9.25 15.10 3.79
C ARG A 56 9.82 15.80 5.02
N ASN A 57 9.61 17.13 5.13
CA ASN A 57 10.12 17.95 6.24
C ASN A 57 9.13 18.06 7.42
N LEU A 58 7.92 17.54 7.28
CA LEU A 58 6.92 17.56 8.33
C LEU A 58 7.28 16.53 9.43
N GLU A 59 6.91 16.85 10.64
CA GLU A 59 7.03 15.90 11.75
C GLU A 59 6.14 14.68 11.44
N LYS A 60 6.77 13.54 11.27
CA LYS A 60 6.10 12.29 10.81
C LYS A 60 4.93 11.90 11.69
N ARG A 61 5.04 12.13 13.02
CA ARG A 61 3.99 11.78 13.95
C ARG A 61 2.80 12.72 13.86
N ALA A 62 3.04 14.02 13.71
CA ALA A 62 1.99 15.00 13.49
C ALA A 62 1.26 14.73 12.17
N LEU A 63 2.02 14.52 11.08
CA LEU A 63 1.46 14.15 9.77
C LEU A 63 0.60 12.88 9.87
N MET A 64 1.09 11.82 10.49
CA MET A 64 0.35 10.57 10.66
C MET A 64 -0.92 10.74 11.49
N LYS A 65 -0.88 11.60 12.53
CA LYS A 65 -2.05 11.93 13.33
C LYS A 65 -3.14 12.64 12.52
N TYR A 66 -2.75 13.60 11.67
CA TYR A 66 -3.70 14.30 10.80
C TYR A 66 -4.29 13.35 9.75
N ILE A 67 -3.46 12.54 9.08
CA ILE A 67 -3.92 11.54 8.09
C ILE A 67 -4.89 10.56 8.76
N PHE A 68 -4.54 10.01 9.93
CA PHE A 68 -5.40 9.12 10.69
C PHE A 68 -6.76 9.77 10.99
N GLY A 69 -6.76 11.02 11.49
CA GLY A 69 -7.98 11.75 11.81
C GLY A 69 -8.86 11.97 10.58
N ILE A 70 -8.28 12.40 9.47
CA ILE A 70 -9.01 12.63 8.20
C ILE A 70 -9.59 11.32 7.68
N VAL A 71 -8.78 10.27 7.57
CA VAL A 71 -9.24 8.97 7.05
C VAL A 71 -10.33 8.39 7.94
N LEU A 72 -10.17 8.47 9.28
CA LEU A 72 -11.18 7.99 10.22
C LEU A 72 -12.51 8.75 10.06
N ILE A 73 -12.47 10.09 10.03
CA ILE A 73 -13.67 10.93 9.86
C ILE A 73 -14.35 10.62 8.52
N MET A 74 -13.58 10.56 7.44
CA MET A 74 -14.13 10.25 6.10
C MET A 74 -14.76 8.86 6.06
N THR A 75 -14.11 7.85 6.65
CA THR A 75 -14.66 6.48 6.70
C THR A 75 -15.95 6.42 7.50
N LEU A 76 -16.00 7.06 8.67
CA LEU A 76 -17.21 7.11 9.50
C LEU A 76 -18.34 7.91 8.82
N LEU A 77 -18.00 9.04 8.19
CA LEU A 77 -18.96 9.87 7.47
C LEU A 77 -19.56 9.11 6.27
N THR A 78 -18.71 8.46 5.46
CA THR A 78 -19.18 7.65 4.33
C THR A 78 -20.13 6.55 4.80
N GLY A 79 -19.76 5.79 5.84
CA GLY A 79 -20.62 4.76 6.41
C GLY A 79 -21.95 5.33 6.93
N TYR A 80 -21.91 6.45 7.64
CA TYR A 80 -23.11 7.12 8.15
C TYR A 80 -24.04 7.60 7.02
N LEU A 81 -23.49 8.26 6.00
CA LEU A 81 -24.26 8.73 4.84
C LEU A 81 -24.86 7.56 4.03
N THR A 82 -24.14 6.44 3.96
CA THR A 82 -24.66 5.21 3.33
C THR A 82 -25.82 4.62 4.13
N CYS A 83 -25.73 4.60 5.46
CA CYS A 83 -26.84 4.17 6.32
C CYS A 83 -28.09 5.05 6.19
N LEU A 84 -27.90 6.36 5.93
CA LEU A 84 -28.99 7.29 5.65
C LEU A 84 -29.55 7.21 4.21
N GLY A 85 -28.97 6.39 3.34
CA GLY A 85 -29.33 6.27 1.94
C GLY A 85 -28.95 7.48 1.07
N ILE A 86 -28.12 8.41 1.60
CA ILE A 86 -27.65 9.59 0.87
C ILE A 86 -26.55 9.18 -0.12
N VAL A 87 -25.65 8.30 0.32
CA VAL A 87 -24.63 7.69 -0.54
C VAL A 87 -25.12 6.32 -0.96
N LYS A 88 -25.07 6.06 -2.26
CA LYS A 88 -25.49 4.78 -2.83
C LYS A 88 -24.59 3.64 -2.31
N ASN A 89 -25.21 2.58 -1.85
CA ASN A 89 -24.49 1.34 -1.54
C ASN A 89 -24.47 0.47 -2.79
N ASP A 90 -23.35 0.49 -3.51
CA ASP A 90 -23.21 -0.36 -4.69
C ASP A 90 -23.12 -1.82 -4.28
N VAL A 91 -23.99 -2.62 -4.89
CA VAL A 91 -24.10 -4.06 -4.64
C VAL A 91 -23.57 -4.79 -5.86
N PHE A 92 -22.53 -5.59 -5.67
CA PHE A 92 -21.87 -6.35 -6.72
C PHE A 92 -22.28 -7.82 -6.60
N ILE A 93 -23.02 -8.33 -7.58
CA ILE A 93 -23.45 -9.72 -7.67
C ILE A 93 -22.48 -10.43 -8.61
N LEU A 94 -21.51 -11.16 -8.06
CA LEU A 94 -20.50 -11.87 -8.85
C LEU A 94 -21.01 -13.23 -9.37
N ASN A 95 -21.85 -13.90 -8.59
CA ASN A 95 -22.50 -15.16 -8.93
C ASN A 95 -23.82 -15.24 -8.14
N GLU A 96 -24.70 -16.22 -8.44
CA GLU A 96 -25.97 -16.42 -7.73
C GLU A 96 -25.84 -16.51 -6.21
N THR A 97 -24.64 -16.83 -5.69
CA THR A 97 -24.37 -17.06 -4.26
C THR A 97 -23.48 -16.02 -3.60
N ARG A 98 -22.86 -15.09 -4.37
CA ARG A 98 -21.87 -14.12 -3.84
C ARG A 98 -22.32 -12.70 -4.09
N VAL A 99 -22.66 -12.04 -3.00
CA VAL A 99 -23.06 -10.62 -3.00
C VAL A 99 -22.05 -9.82 -2.19
N ARG A 100 -21.51 -8.77 -2.78
CA ARG A 100 -20.55 -7.84 -2.16
C ARG A 100 -21.15 -6.46 -2.01
N TYR A 101 -20.94 -5.85 -0.86
CA TYR A 101 -21.43 -4.51 -0.58
C TYR A 101 -20.28 -3.51 -0.58
N GLY A 102 -20.42 -2.44 -1.35
CA GLY A 102 -19.45 -1.34 -1.41
C GLY A 102 -19.45 -0.45 -0.17
N LEU A 103 -20.55 -0.45 0.61
CA LEU A 103 -20.74 0.36 1.82
C LEU A 103 -20.45 1.85 1.62
N GLY A 104 -20.92 2.38 0.49
CA GLY A 104 -20.72 3.78 0.08
C GLY A 104 -19.46 4.03 -0.73
N TYR A 105 -18.70 2.99 -1.03
CA TYR A 105 -17.55 3.04 -1.93
C TYR A 105 -17.90 2.39 -3.27
N ASN A 106 -17.28 2.88 -4.34
CA ASN A 106 -17.43 2.34 -5.69
C ASN A 106 -16.75 0.98 -5.89
N VAL A 107 -15.97 0.50 -4.92
CA VAL A 107 -15.35 -0.83 -4.92
C VAL A 107 -15.43 -1.40 -3.50
N TRP A 108 -15.83 -2.67 -3.39
CA TRP A 108 -16.02 -3.38 -2.11
C TRP A 108 -14.75 -3.53 -1.26
N SER A 109 -13.57 -3.47 -1.87
CA SER A 109 -12.29 -3.67 -1.17
C SER A 109 -11.76 -2.41 -0.49
N ILE A 110 -12.29 -1.22 -0.79
CA ILE A 110 -11.77 0.05 -0.26
C ILE A 110 -11.89 0.10 1.26
N LEU A 111 -13.06 -0.19 1.82
CA LEU A 111 -13.28 -0.13 3.26
C LEU A 111 -12.37 -1.09 4.06
N PRO A 112 -12.20 -2.38 3.68
CA PRO A 112 -11.25 -3.27 4.33
C PRO A 112 -9.81 -2.75 4.32
N PHE A 113 -9.34 -2.19 3.20
CA PHE A 113 -7.98 -1.62 3.12
C PHE A 113 -7.83 -0.32 3.93
N GLN A 114 -8.84 0.53 3.95
CA GLN A 114 -8.84 1.71 4.82
C GLN A 114 -8.80 1.31 6.29
N PHE A 115 -9.56 0.29 6.68
CA PHE A 115 -9.54 -0.23 8.04
C PHE A 115 -8.16 -0.80 8.43
N LEU A 116 -7.52 -1.57 7.54
CA LEU A 116 -6.15 -2.03 7.72
C LEU A 116 -5.19 -0.85 7.95
N ALA A 117 -5.26 0.17 7.11
CA ALA A 117 -4.44 1.37 7.23
C ALA A 117 -4.69 2.11 8.55
N LEU A 118 -5.96 2.27 8.96
CA LEU A 118 -6.33 2.86 10.25
C LEU A 118 -5.76 2.08 11.43
N CYS A 119 -5.82 0.75 11.41
CA CYS A 119 -5.23 -0.08 12.46
C CYS A 119 -3.72 0.14 12.56
N PHE A 120 -2.99 0.17 11.45
CA PHE A 120 -1.55 0.38 11.44
C PHE A 120 -1.17 1.79 11.88
N MET A 121 -1.90 2.82 11.42
CA MET A 121 -1.70 4.20 11.87
C MET A 121 -1.96 4.34 13.37
N TYR A 122 -3.02 3.73 13.90
CA TYR A 122 -3.31 3.72 15.33
C TYR A 122 -2.17 3.09 16.14
N LEU A 123 -1.67 1.93 15.71
CA LEU A 123 -0.55 1.25 16.37
C LEU A 123 0.73 2.10 16.32
N TYR A 124 1.01 2.75 15.20
CA TYR A 124 2.15 3.67 15.06
C TYR A 124 2.04 4.88 15.98
N LEU A 125 0.85 5.44 16.15
CA LEU A 125 0.59 6.60 17.02
C LEU A 125 0.61 6.23 18.49
N THR A 126 0.27 4.98 18.83
CA THR A 126 0.23 4.47 20.20
C THR A 126 1.65 4.12 20.66
N GLN A 127 2.30 4.98 21.45
CA GLN A 127 3.67 4.73 21.96
C GLN A 127 3.72 3.70 23.10
N LYS A 128 2.58 3.44 23.74
CA LYS A 128 2.47 2.51 24.88
C LYS A 128 2.27 1.08 24.37
N ARG A 129 2.59 0.10 25.23
CA ARG A 129 2.28 -1.30 24.97
C ARG A 129 0.80 -1.44 24.61
N VAL A 130 0.53 -2.08 23.48
CA VAL A 130 -0.84 -2.37 23.04
C VAL A 130 -1.28 -3.66 23.71
N TYR A 131 -2.43 -3.64 24.37
CA TYR A 131 -3.00 -4.83 25.03
C TYR A 131 -3.58 -5.80 24.00
N ILE A 132 -3.45 -7.09 24.28
CA ILE A 132 -3.93 -8.17 23.39
C ILE A 132 -5.42 -8.03 23.02
N TRP A 133 -6.25 -7.61 23.98
CA TRP A 133 -7.68 -7.44 23.75
C TRP A 133 -8.00 -6.36 22.70
N LYS A 134 -7.18 -5.30 22.58
CA LYS A 134 -7.33 -4.29 21.50
C LYS A 134 -7.01 -4.86 20.14
N ILE A 135 -5.96 -5.68 20.06
CA ILE A 135 -5.61 -6.40 18.84
C ILE A 135 -6.74 -7.37 18.47
N GLY A 136 -7.25 -8.12 19.46
CA GLY A 136 -8.40 -9.01 19.27
C GLY A 136 -9.63 -8.28 18.73
N ALA A 137 -9.98 -7.11 19.33
CA ALA A 137 -11.10 -6.30 18.86
C ALA A 137 -10.91 -5.81 17.41
N MET A 138 -9.70 -5.37 17.04
CA MET A 138 -9.39 -4.97 15.66
C MET A 138 -9.50 -6.14 14.68
N ILE A 139 -9.05 -7.35 15.07
CA ILE A 139 -9.16 -8.55 14.24
C ILE A 139 -10.63 -8.92 14.05
N VAL A 140 -11.44 -8.94 15.13
CA VAL A 140 -12.87 -9.22 15.03
C VAL A 140 -13.57 -8.22 14.10
N MET A 141 -13.26 -6.93 14.23
CA MET A 141 -13.81 -5.91 13.35
C MET A 141 -13.38 -6.11 11.89
N ALA A 142 -12.11 -6.49 11.65
CA ALA A 142 -11.62 -6.78 10.30
C ALA A 142 -12.38 -7.94 9.65
N PHE A 143 -12.67 -9.00 10.41
CA PHE A 143 -13.47 -10.12 9.91
C PHE A 143 -14.93 -9.72 9.70
N ALA A 144 -15.53 -8.93 10.61
CA ALA A 144 -16.90 -8.44 10.42
C ALA A 144 -17.04 -7.58 9.15
N ILE A 145 -16.08 -6.68 8.89
CA ILE A 145 -16.03 -5.92 7.63
C ILE A 145 -15.84 -6.86 6.43
N GLY A 146 -14.94 -7.83 6.56
CA GLY A 146 -14.63 -8.80 5.51
C GLY A 146 -15.83 -9.68 5.12
N GLU A 147 -16.65 -10.09 6.08
CA GLU A 147 -17.89 -10.84 5.83
C GLU A 147 -18.90 -9.99 5.02
N VAL A 148 -19.12 -8.73 5.42
CA VAL A 148 -20.07 -7.86 4.74
C VAL A 148 -19.60 -7.51 3.32
N THR A 149 -18.30 -7.32 3.13
CA THR A 149 -17.71 -6.97 1.82
C THR A 149 -17.28 -8.18 1.00
N ASP A 150 -17.44 -9.41 1.52
CA ASP A 150 -16.92 -10.66 0.94
C ASP A 150 -15.43 -10.58 0.55
N THR A 151 -14.61 -10.05 1.48
CA THR A 151 -13.16 -9.83 1.29
C THR A 151 -12.31 -10.56 2.32
N SER A 152 -12.37 -11.87 2.34
CA SER A 152 -11.63 -12.73 3.29
C SER A 152 -10.11 -12.49 3.27
N SER A 153 -9.53 -12.23 2.09
CA SER A 153 -8.08 -11.98 1.95
C SER A 153 -7.63 -10.73 2.71
N SER A 154 -8.41 -9.65 2.69
CA SER A 154 -8.10 -8.40 3.41
C SER A 154 -8.17 -8.60 4.92
N SER A 155 -9.16 -9.36 5.40
CA SER A 155 -9.32 -9.68 6.82
C SER A 155 -8.16 -10.53 7.33
N MET A 156 -7.76 -11.57 6.58
CA MET A 156 -6.60 -12.39 6.90
C MET A 156 -5.30 -11.58 6.93
N LEU A 157 -5.09 -10.70 5.95
CA LEU A 157 -3.91 -9.82 5.89
C LEU A 157 -3.88 -8.87 7.09
N THR A 158 -5.03 -8.30 7.45
CA THR A 158 -5.17 -7.44 8.62
C THR A 158 -4.84 -8.19 9.91
N ALA A 159 -5.41 -9.38 10.10
CA ALA A 159 -5.15 -10.23 11.27
C ALA A 159 -3.67 -10.61 11.37
N LEU A 160 -3.08 -11.09 10.28
CA LEU A 160 -1.66 -11.46 10.23
C LEU A 160 -0.76 -10.25 10.54
N GLY A 161 -1.01 -9.11 9.90
CA GLY A 161 -0.24 -7.89 10.12
C GLY A 161 -0.33 -7.39 11.56
N LEU A 162 -1.53 -7.39 12.17
CA LEU A 162 -1.74 -7.01 13.57
C LEU A 162 -1.04 -7.97 14.52
N LEU A 163 -1.09 -9.28 14.29
CA LEU A 163 -0.39 -10.28 15.10
C LEU A 163 1.13 -10.16 14.97
N CYS A 164 1.65 -9.94 13.76
CA CYS A 164 3.07 -9.68 13.56
C CYS A 164 3.52 -8.43 14.30
N LEU A 165 2.79 -7.32 14.20
CA LEU A 165 3.10 -6.09 14.92
C LEU A 165 3.00 -6.27 16.44
N TYR A 166 2.03 -7.02 16.93
CA TYR A 166 1.92 -7.36 18.34
C TYR A 166 3.11 -8.19 18.82
N ALA A 167 3.53 -9.18 18.05
CA ALA A 167 4.68 -10.02 18.35
C ALA A 167 5.98 -9.20 18.46
N THR A 168 6.12 -8.11 17.68
CA THR A 168 7.32 -7.24 17.75
C THR A 168 7.51 -6.57 19.11
N GLN A 169 6.47 -6.50 19.94
CA GLN A 169 6.58 -5.93 21.31
C GLN A 169 7.35 -6.87 22.26
N PHE A 170 7.39 -8.16 21.97
CA PHE A 170 8.04 -9.19 22.81
C PHE A 170 9.37 -9.65 22.24
N VAL A 171 9.54 -9.56 20.93
CA VAL A 171 10.76 -9.98 20.28
C VAL A 171 11.76 -8.82 20.27
N HIS A 172 12.97 -9.04 20.80
CA HIS A 172 14.07 -8.10 20.67
C HIS A 172 14.50 -8.04 19.20
N ILE A 173 13.85 -7.19 18.41
CA ILE A 173 14.06 -7.00 16.96
C ILE A 173 15.53 -6.71 16.63
N LYS A 174 16.35 -6.29 17.60
CA LYS A 174 17.79 -6.06 17.45
C LYS A 174 18.57 -7.21 16.79
N LYS A 175 18.11 -8.47 16.95
CA LYS A 175 18.73 -9.63 16.27
C LYS A 175 18.31 -9.74 14.80
N TRP A 176 17.11 -9.26 14.44
CA TRP A 176 16.55 -9.34 13.08
C TRP A 176 17.02 -8.19 12.17
N ILE A 177 17.50 -7.09 12.76
CA ILE A 177 18.00 -5.90 12.03
C ILE A 177 19.31 -6.21 11.24
N LYS A 178 19.99 -7.32 11.53
CA LYS A 178 21.08 -7.81 10.67
C LYS A 178 20.63 -8.29 9.28
N LEU A 179 19.32 -8.37 9.04
CA LEU A 179 18.71 -8.84 7.79
C LEU A 179 18.69 -7.71 6.73
N LYS A 180 19.87 -7.31 6.27
CA LYS A 180 20.00 -6.35 5.15
C LYS A 180 19.26 -6.82 3.88
N TRP A 181 19.01 -8.12 3.76
CA TRP A 181 18.28 -8.70 2.63
C TRP A 181 16.79 -8.30 2.59
N LEU A 182 16.19 -7.87 3.72
CA LEU A 182 14.78 -7.38 3.74
C LEU A 182 14.55 -6.21 2.77
N MET A 183 15.59 -5.45 2.45
CA MET A 183 15.47 -4.38 1.46
C MET A 183 15.18 -4.89 0.04
N TRP A 184 15.50 -6.16 -0.25
CA TRP A 184 15.26 -6.78 -1.55
C TRP A 184 13.93 -7.55 -1.64
N VAL A 185 13.16 -7.59 -0.54
CA VAL A 185 11.88 -8.32 -0.51
C VAL A 185 10.91 -7.82 -1.59
N PRO A 186 10.72 -6.50 -1.82
CA PRO A 186 9.83 -6.03 -2.87
C PRO A 186 10.24 -6.53 -4.25
N GLU A 187 11.52 -6.49 -4.59
CA GLU A 187 12.05 -6.95 -5.88
C GLU A 187 11.89 -8.47 -6.03
N ILE A 188 12.18 -9.22 -4.98
CA ILE A 188 12.01 -10.69 -4.98
C ILE A 188 10.53 -11.04 -5.19
N LEU A 189 9.61 -10.36 -4.50
CA LEU A 189 8.18 -10.60 -4.65
C LEU A 189 7.67 -10.21 -6.04
N ALA A 190 8.14 -9.09 -6.59
CA ALA A 190 7.82 -8.67 -7.95
C ALA A 190 8.33 -9.69 -8.99
N GLY A 191 9.59 -10.08 -8.88
CA GLY A 191 10.20 -11.09 -9.76
C GLY A 191 9.50 -12.45 -9.66
N PHE A 192 9.16 -12.88 -8.45
CA PHE A 192 8.39 -14.11 -8.24
C PHE A 192 7.00 -14.03 -8.86
N SER A 193 6.29 -12.90 -8.70
CA SER A 193 4.95 -12.70 -9.27
C SER A 193 4.98 -12.78 -10.79
N ILE A 194 5.93 -12.10 -11.42
CA ILE A 194 6.12 -12.13 -12.88
C ILE A 194 6.46 -13.54 -13.35
N MET A 195 7.44 -14.19 -12.71
CA MET A 195 7.85 -15.56 -13.05
C MET A 195 6.68 -16.55 -12.92
N ALA A 196 5.92 -16.48 -11.82
CA ALA A 196 4.80 -17.37 -11.56
C ALA A 196 3.70 -17.23 -12.64
N THR A 197 3.40 -16.00 -13.05
CA THR A 197 2.45 -15.74 -14.16
C THR A 197 2.94 -16.32 -15.48
N PHE A 198 4.21 -16.13 -15.84
CA PHE A 198 4.77 -16.71 -17.06
C PHE A 198 4.80 -18.24 -17.05
N LEU A 199 5.08 -18.86 -15.90
CA LEU A 199 5.02 -20.31 -15.75
C LEU A 199 3.60 -20.84 -15.88
N TYR A 200 2.60 -20.11 -15.36
CA TYR A 200 1.19 -20.41 -15.58
C TYR A 200 0.83 -20.33 -17.07
N MET A 201 1.22 -19.26 -17.78
CA MET A 201 0.99 -19.09 -19.22
C MET A 201 1.61 -20.21 -20.07
N ARG A 202 2.74 -20.77 -19.61
CA ARG A 202 3.40 -21.94 -20.24
C ARG A 202 2.74 -23.27 -19.91
N GLY A 203 1.66 -23.29 -19.17
CA GLY A 203 0.92 -24.51 -18.80
C GLY A 203 1.62 -25.36 -17.73
N ASN A 204 2.52 -24.80 -16.91
CA ASN A 204 3.15 -25.53 -15.83
C ASN A 204 2.09 -26.08 -14.86
N SER A 205 2.07 -27.41 -14.68
CA SER A 205 1.03 -28.14 -13.94
C SER A 205 0.88 -27.69 -12.47
N PHE A 206 1.97 -27.27 -11.84
CA PHE A 206 1.95 -26.76 -10.46
C PHE A 206 1.20 -25.42 -10.40
N PHE A 207 1.53 -24.46 -11.26
CA PHE A 207 0.90 -23.14 -11.27
C PHE A 207 -0.55 -23.19 -11.79
N VAL A 208 -0.88 -24.12 -12.69
CA VAL A 208 -2.27 -24.38 -13.13
C VAL A 208 -3.13 -24.87 -11.94
N ARG A 209 -2.62 -25.81 -11.16
CA ARG A 209 -3.32 -26.27 -9.94
C ARG A 209 -3.41 -25.17 -8.88
N LEU A 210 -2.33 -24.43 -8.67
CA LEU A 210 -2.28 -23.32 -7.72
C LEU A 210 -3.26 -22.20 -8.10
N ASN A 211 -3.49 -21.97 -9.40
CA ASN A 211 -4.45 -21.00 -9.91
C ASN A 211 -5.88 -21.28 -9.42
N ALA A 212 -6.29 -22.54 -9.40
CA ALA A 212 -7.61 -22.92 -8.86
C ALA A 212 -7.74 -22.60 -7.36
N VAL A 213 -6.68 -22.84 -6.58
CA VAL A 213 -6.64 -22.50 -5.14
C VAL A 213 -6.64 -20.99 -4.91
N LEU A 214 -6.00 -20.23 -5.81
CA LEU A 214 -5.91 -18.77 -5.74
C LEU A 214 -7.06 -18.06 -6.47
N HIS A 215 -8.20 -18.71 -6.66
CA HIS A 215 -9.38 -18.12 -7.28
C HIS A 215 -9.09 -17.45 -8.63
N TYR A 216 -8.37 -18.16 -9.50
CA TYR A 216 -8.06 -17.76 -10.89
C TYR A 216 -7.22 -16.49 -11.04
N ARG A 217 -6.45 -16.11 -10.03
CA ARG A 217 -5.62 -14.88 -10.07
C ARG A 217 -4.57 -14.90 -11.17
N PHE A 218 -3.92 -16.05 -11.43
CA PHE A 218 -2.97 -16.14 -12.52
C PHE A 218 -3.63 -16.05 -13.90
N LEU A 219 -4.88 -16.49 -14.02
CA LEU A 219 -5.65 -16.34 -15.26
C LEU A 219 -5.84 -14.87 -15.61
N TYR A 220 -6.32 -14.03 -14.67
CA TYR A 220 -6.50 -12.60 -14.92
C TYR A 220 -5.19 -11.89 -15.21
N GLN A 221 -4.09 -12.28 -14.57
CA GLN A 221 -2.77 -11.76 -14.87
C GLN A 221 -2.32 -12.15 -16.29
N ALA A 222 -2.55 -13.40 -16.69
CA ALA A 222 -2.23 -13.90 -18.03
C ALA A 222 -3.05 -13.20 -19.12
N ILE A 223 -4.35 -12.99 -18.89
CA ILE A 223 -5.21 -12.19 -19.76
C ILE A 223 -4.62 -10.78 -19.92
N GLY A 224 -4.29 -10.12 -18.79
CA GLY A 224 -3.68 -8.79 -18.83
C GLY A 224 -2.38 -8.74 -19.65
N PHE A 225 -1.50 -9.74 -19.52
CA PHE A 225 -0.28 -9.82 -20.36
C PHE A 225 -0.57 -10.04 -21.82
N ASN A 226 -1.56 -10.85 -22.17
CA ASN A 226 -1.90 -11.16 -23.56
C ASN A 226 -2.61 -9.99 -24.26
N ASP A 227 -3.54 -9.33 -23.55
CA ASP A 227 -4.40 -8.30 -24.15
C ASP A 227 -3.71 -6.94 -24.19
N PHE A 228 -2.98 -6.59 -23.12
CA PHE A 228 -2.36 -5.27 -23.00
C PHE A 228 -0.83 -5.27 -23.16
N GLY A 229 -0.18 -6.40 -22.98
CA GLY A 229 1.27 -6.52 -23.08
C GLY A 229 2.03 -5.84 -21.95
N ILE A 230 3.34 -5.60 -22.19
CA ILE A 230 4.23 -4.91 -21.26
C ILE A 230 4.83 -3.71 -21.99
N GLY A 231 4.46 -2.49 -21.55
CA GLY A 231 5.00 -1.24 -22.04
C GLY A 231 6.19 -0.73 -21.21
N LEU A 232 6.98 0.17 -21.78
CA LEU A 232 7.95 0.94 -20.99
C LEU A 232 7.24 1.96 -20.08
N PHE A 233 6.19 2.59 -20.57
CA PHE A 233 5.37 3.61 -19.93
C PHE A 233 3.94 3.12 -19.76
N ALA A 234 3.11 3.96 -19.15
CA ALA A 234 1.71 3.66 -18.89
C ALA A 234 0.96 3.29 -20.18
N ASN A 235 0.12 2.26 -20.07
CA ASN A 235 -0.64 1.73 -21.18
C ASN A 235 -2.01 2.41 -21.29
N PRO A 236 -2.29 3.17 -22.38
CA PRO A 236 -3.56 3.86 -22.56
C PRO A 236 -4.75 2.92 -22.80
N GLU A 237 -4.51 1.69 -23.22
CA GLU A 237 -5.56 0.71 -23.50
C GLU A 237 -5.96 -0.10 -22.26
N TYR A 238 -5.19 0.04 -21.14
CA TYR A 238 -5.48 -0.71 -19.94
C TYR A 238 -6.67 -0.12 -19.19
N GLU A 239 -7.76 -0.87 -19.17
CA GLU A 239 -8.96 -0.56 -18.42
C GLU A 239 -9.32 -1.71 -17.47
N THR A 240 -9.74 -1.37 -16.26
CA THR A 240 -10.31 -2.33 -15.32
C THR A 240 -11.83 -2.18 -15.31
N SER A 241 -12.53 -3.31 -15.37
CA SER A 241 -13.99 -3.31 -15.28
C SER A 241 -14.44 -3.90 -13.94
N THR A 242 -15.35 -3.20 -13.26
CA THR A 242 -16.05 -3.70 -12.08
C THR A 242 -17.45 -4.21 -12.40
N ASP A 243 -17.86 -4.13 -13.66
CA ASP A 243 -19.12 -4.67 -14.14
C ASP A 243 -19.10 -6.21 -14.03
N PRO A 244 -20.12 -6.84 -13.43
CA PRO A 244 -20.18 -8.29 -13.27
C PRO A 244 -20.07 -9.08 -14.57
N GLU A 245 -20.57 -8.52 -15.68
CA GLU A 245 -20.54 -9.18 -17.00
C GLU A 245 -19.17 -9.09 -17.68
N THR A 246 -18.43 -8.02 -17.41
CA THR A 246 -17.14 -7.72 -18.03
C THR A 246 -16.01 -7.58 -17.01
N TYR A 247 -16.19 -8.21 -15.83
CA TYR A 247 -15.23 -8.05 -14.74
C TYR A 247 -13.81 -8.39 -15.16
N PHE A 248 -12.94 -7.40 -15.08
CA PHE A 248 -11.52 -7.57 -15.27
C PHE A 248 -10.76 -6.74 -14.22
N GLY A 249 -9.96 -7.42 -13.42
CA GLY A 249 -9.14 -6.78 -12.42
C GLY A 249 -7.95 -7.65 -12.03
N ILE A 250 -6.78 -7.05 -11.95
CA ILE A 250 -5.54 -7.72 -11.54
C ILE A 250 -5.26 -7.38 -10.08
N ASP A 251 -5.51 -8.34 -9.18
CA ASP A 251 -5.30 -8.18 -7.73
C ASP A 251 -3.82 -8.06 -7.34
N ASN A 252 -2.91 -8.55 -8.18
CA ASN A 252 -1.48 -8.49 -7.91
C ASN A 252 -0.93 -7.11 -8.29
N ASN A 253 -0.64 -6.28 -7.29
CA ASN A 253 -0.17 -4.92 -7.51
C ASN A 253 1.11 -4.81 -8.34
N TYR A 254 2.03 -5.77 -8.29
CA TYR A 254 3.25 -5.75 -9.11
C TYR A 254 2.93 -5.95 -10.59
N ILE A 255 2.03 -6.89 -10.87
CA ILE A 255 1.60 -7.18 -12.25
C ILE A 255 0.70 -6.06 -12.76
N ASN A 256 -0.25 -5.59 -11.94
CA ASN A 256 -1.11 -4.48 -12.29
C ASN A 256 -0.28 -3.22 -12.61
N LEU A 257 0.71 -2.90 -11.75
CA LEU A 257 1.60 -1.77 -11.97
C LEU A 257 2.41 -1.93 -13.26
N LEU A 258 2.89 -3.15 -13.55
CA LEU A 258 3.67 -3.44 -14.75
C LEU A 258 2.86 -3.28 -16.03
N ILE A 259 1.61 -3.72 -16.03
CA ILE A 259 0.73 -3.66 -17.22
C ILE A 259 0.12 -2.26 -17.37
N ALA A 260 -0.40 -1.67 -16.29
CA ALA A 260 -1.08 -0.39 -16.33
C ALA A 260 -0.12 0.80 -16.48
N TRP A 261 1.02 0.78 -15.75
CA TRP A 261 1.95 1.91 -15.64
C TRP A 261 3.32 1.63 -16.25
N GLY A 262 3.56 0.42 -16.72
CA GLY A 262 4.79 0.06 -17.40
C GLY A 262 6.00 -0.25 -16.50
N ILE A 263 7.11 -0.57 -17.16
CA ILE A 263 8.36 -0.98 -16.50
C ILE A 263 8.97 0.16 -15.68
N VAL A 264 8.92 1.40 -16.19
CA VAL A 264 9.53 2.57 -15.54
C VAL A 264 8.87 2.83 -14.19
N ALA A 265 7.54 2.85 -14.12
CA ALA A 265 6.80 3.02 -12.87
C ALA A 265 7.09 1.89 -11.86
N LEU A 266 7.12 0.64 -12.33
CA LEU A 266 7.46 -0.50 -11.48
C LEU A 266 8.85 -0.34 -10.85
N ILE A 267 9.89 0.00 -11.65
CA ILE A 267 11.25 0.19 -11.15
C ILE A 267 11.31 1.33 -10.13
N VAL A 268 10.67 2.46 -10.41
CA VAL A 268 10.63 3.61 -9.49
C VAL A 268 9.99 3.21 -8.16
N ILE A 269 8.86 2.51 -8.18
CA ILE A 269 8.15 2.11 -6.96
C ILE A 269 8.94 1.07 -6.17
N LEU A 270 9.55 0.09 -6.82
CA LEU A 270 10.42 -0.90 -6.16
C LEU A 270 11.62 -0.20 -5.50
N PHE A 271 12.25 0.73 -6.19
CA PHE A 271 13.34 1.53 -5.63
C PHE A 271 12.90 2.32 -4.39
N VAL A 272 11.72 2.95 -4.44
CA VAL A 272 11.16 3.69 -3.29
C VAL A 272 10.89 2.75 -2.11
N TYR A 273 10.31 1.57 -2.33
CA TYR A 273 10.08 0.59 -1.26
C TYR A 273 11.40 0.11 -0.63
N SER A 274 12.39 -0.25 -1.43
CA SER A 274 13.69 -0.68 -0.93
C SER A 274 14.41 0.42 -0.16
N TYR A 275 14.32 1.66 -0.65
CA TYR A 275 14.85 2.83 0.05
C TYR A 275 14.16 3.05 1.40
N LEU A 276 12.83 2.96 1.47
CA LEU A 276 12.06 3.10 2.71
C LEU A 276 12.40 2.02 3.73
N ILE A 277 12.49 0.76 3.29
CA ILE A 277 12.88 -0.36 4.16
C ILE A 277 14.29 -0.14 4.71
N LYS A 278 15.25 0.22 3.86
CA LYS A 278 16.63 0.55 4.26
C LYS A 278 16.66 1.71 5.25
N TYR A 279 15.86 2.74 5.02
CA TYR A 279 15.75 3.88 5.92
C TYR A 279 15.19 3.47 7.28
N CYS A 280 14.12 2.67 7.33
CA CYS A 280 13.53 2.16 8.57
C CYS A 280 14.54 1.32 9.37
N ILE A 281 15.26 0.41 8.70
CA ILE A 281 16.31 -0.40 9.34
C ILE A 281 17.39 0.49 9.95
N ARG A 282 17.80 1.56 9.27
CA ARG A 282 18.83 2.50 9.75
C ARG A 282 18.34 3.31 10.96
N MET A 283 17.09 3.76 10.95
CA MET A 283 16.51 4.56 12.04
C MET A 283 16.36 3.77 13.34
N GLU A 284 16.00 2.50 13.27
CA GLU A 284 15.97 1.60 14.43
C GLU A 284 17.35 1.44 15.06
N ASN A 285 18.40 1.29 14.25
CA ASN A 285 19.78 1.25 14.74
C ASN A 285 20.19 2.52 15.48
N ILE A 286 19.82 3.72 14.97
CA ILE A 286 20.12 5.00 15.61
C ILE A 286 19.40 5.12 16.95
N LYS A 287 18.11 4.79 17.01
CA LYS A 287 17.36 4.82 18.28
C LYS A 287 17.95 3.88 19.33
N SER A 288 18.41 2.70 18.94
CA SER A 288 19.02 1.74 19.87
C SER A 288 20.35 2.24 20.46
N VAL A 289 21.14 2.99 19.68
CA VAL A 289 22.40 3.62 20.16
C VAL A 289 22.10 4.77 21.12
N SER A 290 21.10 5.60 20.80
CA SER A 290 20.67 6.71 21.67
C SER A 290 20.14 6.21 23.03
N TYR A 291 19.36 5.12 23.05
CA TYR A 291 18.88 4.54 24.31
C TYR A 291 19.98 3.92 25.18
N THR A 292 20.99 3.31 24.57
CA THR A 292 22.14 2.78 25.31
C THR A 292 23.01 3.90 25.89
N HIS A 293 23.19 5.01 25.17
CA HIS A 293 23.90 6.17 25.69
C HIS A 293 23.16 6.87 26.85
N LEU A 294 21.85 7.06 26.75
CA LEU A 294 21.05 7.63 27.86
C LEU A 294 21.09 6.74 29.10
N ARG A 295 20.99 5.42 28.97
CA ARG A 295 21.07 4.48 30.09
C ARG A 295 22.46 4.45 30.73
N ALA A 296 23.53 4.60 29.94
CA ALA A 296 24.88 4.69 30.47
C ALA A 296 25.12 5.96 31.28
N HIS A 297 24.49 7.09 30.89
CA HIS A 297 24.54 8.33 31.68
C HIS A 297 23.72 8.26 32.96
N GLU A 298 22.58 7.59 33.00
CA GLU A 298 21.76 7.40 34.21
C GLU A 298 22.45 6.49 35.24
N THR A 299 23.23 5.49 34.77
CA THR A 299 24.00 4.58 35.67
C THR A 299 25.30 5.19 36.19
N LEU A 300 25.78 6.27 35.59
CA LEU A 300 26.96 7.01 36.07
C LEU A 300 26.58 8.20 36.99
N ALA A 301 25.29 8.55 37.08
CA ALA A 301 24.77 9.65 37.90
C ALA A 301 24.13 9.18 39.21
N ASN A 302 24.05 7.89 39.47
CA ASN A 302 23.69 7.24 40.74
C ASN A 302 24.91 6.49 41.31
#